data_df6d3043cb128d7dde7d3d5ac0819f26
#
_entry.id   df6d3043cb128d7dde7d3d5ac0819f26
#
_cell.length_a   1.000
_cell.length_b   1.000
_cell.length_c   1.000
_cell.angle_alpha   90.00
_cell.angle_beta   90.00
_cell.angle_gamma   90.00
#
_symmetry.space_group_name_H-M   'P 1'
#
loop_
_entity.id
_entity.type
_entity.pdbx_description
1 polymer ?
#
loop_
_entity_poly.entity_id
_entity_poly.type
_entity_poly.pdbx_seq_one_letter_code
_entity_poly.pdbx_strand_id
1 'polypeptide(L)'
;MVRPGCAAGIEVGQLGGCGMGLIFKISMGLGAFLFMAGTALAQDQSTNRVAAKTDWSVFVEDNPTECWSVATAKESVNTRDGRVVAATRGQILLMVFYRPSADAKGQVAFTGGYPFRSGSTVNVNIKGSEFELFTEGEWAWPATKADDSKIVTAMKRGAEAVVTGISSRGTTTKDTFSLLGFTAAVEDAEGRCEG
;
A
#
# COMPACT_ATOMS: atom_id res chain seq x y z
N MET A 1 51.74 23.64 27.82
CA MET A 1 51.80 24.10 29.24
C MET A 1 50.68 23.44 30.00
N VAL A 2 51.08 22.57 30.88
CA VAL A 2 50.66 22.34 32.27
C VAL A 2 49.25 21.73 32.48
N ARG A 3 49.26 20.40 32.74
CA ARG A 3 48.43 19.71 33.74
C ARG A 3 48.79 20.22 35.16
N PRO A 4 48.12 19.88 36.28
CA PRO A 4 47.50 18.66 36.75
C PRO A 4 46.19 18.93 37.54
N GLY A 5 45.54 18.04 38.22
CA GLY A 5 45.79 16.78 38.88
C GLY A 5 44.66 16.39 39.79
N CYS A 6 44.59 15.10 40.08
CA CYS A 6 44.51 14.40 41.38
C CYS A 6 43.36 14.74 42.31
N ALA A 7 42.78 13.87 43.09
CA ALA A 7 42.97 12.50 43.54
C ALA A 7 41.74 12.06 44.38
N ALA A 8 41.33 10.83 44.30
CA ALA A 8 41.33 9.81 45.35
C ALA A 8 40.62 10.12 46.70
N GLY A 9 39.82 9.16 47.11
CA GLY A 9 39.29 8.99 48.47
C GLY A 9 38.52 7.69 48.63
N ILE A 10 39.23 6.65 48.97
CA ILE A 10 38.73 5.39 49.48
C ILE A 10 38.37 5.58 50.95
N GLU A 11 37.28 4.99 51.43
CA GLU A 11 37.30 4.41 52.77
C GLU A 11 36.27 3.31 52.97
N VAL A 12 36.77 2.24 53.47
CA VAL A 12 36.16 0.99 53.89
C VAL A 12 35.73 1.14 55.38
N GLY A 13 34.56 0.68 55.73
CA GLY A 13 34.11 0.58 57.10
C GLY A 13 33.23 -0.64 57.33
N GLN A 14 33.84 -1.75 57.72
CA GLN A 14 33.18 -2.90 58.34
C GLN A 14 32.83 -2.60 59.80
N LEU A 15 31.71 -3.19 60.28
CA LEU A 15 31.44 -3.83 61.57
C LEU A 15 29.94 -4.11 61.61
N GLY A 16 29.43 -5.33 61.62
CA GLY A 16 29.55 -6.27 62.73
C GLY A 16 28.25 -6.20 63.57
N GLY A 17 27.35 -7.19 63.47
CA GLY A 17 26.19 -7.25 64.37
C GLY A 17 25.24 -8.40 64.05
N CYS A 18 25.38 -9.46 64.79
CA CYS A 18 24.59 -10.66 64.93
C CYS A 18 23.11 -10.40 65.28
N GLY A 19 22.16 -11.19 64.76
CA GLY A 19 20.95 -11.38 65.52
C GLY A 19 19.66 -11.65 64.79
N MET A 20 19.23 -12.85 64.85
CA MET A 20 17.85 -13.28 65.06
C MET A 20 16.90 -13.29 63.85
N GLY A 21 16.48 -14.49 63.55
CA GLY A 21 15.55 -14.88 62.54
C GLY A 21 14.17 -14.24 62.60
N LEU A 22 13.68 -13.95 61.44
CA LEU A 22 12.26 -13.72 61.24
C LEU A 22 11.80 -14.47 59.99
N ILE A 23 10.90 -15.40 60.24
CA ILE A 23 10.24 -16.22 59.25
C ILE A 23 9.44 -15.30 58.32
N PHE A 24 9.93 -15.07 57.08
CA PHE A 24 9.14 -14.35 56.11
C PHE A 24 8.29 -15.33 55.32
N LYS A 25 6.98 -15.28 55.59
CA LYS A 25 5.96 -15.98 54.84
C LYS A 25 6.00 -15.46 53.40
N ILE A 26 6.34 -16.33 52.45
CA ILE A 26 6.23 -16.06 51.01
C ILE A 26 4.73 -16.01 50.68
N SER A 27 4.20 -14.82 50.59
CA SER A 27 2.87 -14.58 50.05
C SER A 27 2.99 -14.63 48.54
N MET A 28 2.44 -15.68 47.97
CA MET A 28 2.39 -15.95 46.52
C MET A 28 1.34 -15.01 45.95
N GLY A 29 1.78 -13.79 45.57
CA GLY A 29 0.98 -12.82 44.85
C GLY A 29 0.73 -13.28 43.42
N LEU A 30 -0.50 -13.74 43.18
CA LEU A 30 -1.02 -14.08 41.86
C LEU A 30 -1.13 -12.78 41.04
N GLY A 31 -0.08 -12.44 40.32
CA GLY A 31 -0.06 -11.31 39.37
C GLY A 31 -0.94 -11.64 38.16
N ALA A 32 -2.14 -11.07 38.13
CA ALA A 32 -3.00 -11.11 36.96
C ALA A 32 -2.34 -10.31 35.84
N PHE A 33 -1.70 -11.00 34.91
CA PHE A 33 -1.30 -10.40 33.62
C PHE A 33 -2.57 -10.10 32.83
N LEU A 34 -3.00 -8.84 32.84
CA LEU A 34 -3.96 -8.35 31.83
C LEU A 34 -3.29 -8.38 30.47
N PHE A 35 -3.62 -9.40 29.70
CA PHE A 35 -3.39 -9.37 28.23
C PHE A 35 -4.32 -8.30 27.65
N MET A 36 -3.78 -7.11 27.35
CA MET A 36 -4.44 -6.19 26.45
C MET A 36 -4.39 -6.82 25.05
N ALA A 37 -5.49 -7.46 24.66
CA ALA A 37 -5.75 -7.83 23.29
C ALA A 37 -5.86 -6.54 22.48
N GLY A 38 -4.78 -6.14 21.80
CA GLY A 38 -4.82 -5.08 20.80
C GLY A 38 -5.76 -5.52 19.70
N THR A 39 -6.88 -4.81 19.53
CA THR A 39 -7.74 -4.94 18.36
C THR A 39 -6.92 -4.50 17.16
N ALA A 40 -6.42 -5.45 16.37
CA ALA A 40 -5.93 -5.17 15.03
C ALA A 40 -7.11 -4.57 14.25
N LEU A 41 -7.03 -3.30 13.90
CA LEU A 41 -7.92 -2.69 12.92
C LEU A 41 -7.67 -3.43 11.61
N ALA A 42 -8.52 -4.41 11.30
CA ALA A 42 -8.58 -4.97 9.96
C ALA A 42 -8.88 -3.80 9.02
N GLN A 43 -7.97 -3.53 8.08
CA GLN A 43 -8.25 -2.61 6.99
C GLN A 43 -9.48 -3.16 6.26
N ASP A 44 -10.51 -2.33 6.11
CA ASP A 44 -11.70 -2.65 5.34
C ASP A 44 -11.28 -2.97 3.90
N GLN A 45 -11.05 -4.25 3.63
CA GLN A 45 -11.04 -4.75 2.27
C GLN A 45 -12.51 -4.89 1.88
N SER A 46 -12.92 -4.18 0.82
CA SER A 46 -14.28 -4.31 0.30
C SER A 46 -14.64 -5.79 0.17
N THR A 47 -15.66 -6.21 0.91
CA THR A 47 -16.17 -7.59 0.89
C THR A 47 -17.06 -7.86 -0.31
N ASN A 48 -17.33 -6.84 -1.12
CA ASN A 48 -18.29 -6.83 -2.23
C ASN A 48 -17.68 -7.34 -3.55
N ARG A 49 -16.71 -8.26 -3.49
CA ARG A 49 -16.19 -8.91 -4.68
C ARG A 49 -17.23 -9.87 -5.25
N VAL A 50 -17.75 -9.55 -6.43
CA VAL A 50 -18.81 -10.31 -7.11
C VAL A 50 -18.30 -11.30 -8.15
N ALA A 51 -17.08 -11.09 -8.68
CA ALA A 51 -16.46 -12.01 -9.65
C ALA A 51 -14.92 -11.97 -9.60
N ALA A 52 -14.31 -13.04 -10.12
CA ALA A 52 -12.89 -13.12 -10.41
C ALA A 52 -12.71 -13.60 -11.85
N LYS A 53 -11.86 -12.94 -12.61
CA LYS A 53 -11.54 -13.19 -14.01
C LYS A 53 -10.02 -13.33 -14.14
N THR A 54 -9.48 -14.49 -13.90
CA THR A 54 -8.03 -14.79 -13.88
C THR A 54 -7.29 -13.88 -12.88
N ASP A 55 -6.61 -12.83 -13.36
CA ASP A 55 -5.81 -11.91 -12.54
C ASP A 55 -6.56 -10.66 -12.12
N TRP A 56 -7.83 -10.54 -12.51
CA TRP A 56 -8.70 -9.40 -12.23
C TRP A 56 -9.87 -9.79 -11.33
N SER A 57 -10.25 -8.92 -10.43
CA SER A 57 -11.46 -9.05 -9.59
C SER A 57 -12.46 -7.96 -9.93
N VAL A 58 -13.76 -8.29 -9.82
CA VAL A 58 -14.87 -7.34 -10.03
C VAL A 58 -15.58 -7.12 -8.71
N PHE A 59 -15.83 -5.87 -8.42
CA PHE A 59 -16.53 -5.40 -7.22
C PHE A 59 -17.73 -4.53 -7.60
N VAL A 60 -18.74 -4.53 -6.74
CA VAL A 60 -19.94 -3.70 -6.88
C VAL A 60 -20.32 -3.12 -5.53
N GLU A 61 -20.60 -1.82 -5.50
CA GLU A 61 -21.24 -1.11 -4.38
C GLU A 61 -22.61 -0.61 -4.84
N ASP A 62 -23.61 -0.66 -3.94
CA ASP A 62 -25.00 -0.37 -4.31
C ASP A 62 -25.44 1.07 -3.97
N ASN A 63 -24.80 1.73 -3.02
CA ASN A 63 -25.23 3.06 -2.56
C ASN A 63 -24.02 3.99 -2.28
N PRO A 64 -23.56 4.80 -3.25
CA PRO A 64 -24.03 4.89 -4.64
C PRO A 64 -23.62 3.67 -5.46
N THR A 65 -24.29 3.39 -6.56
CA THR A 65 -23.91 2.31 -7.46
C THR A 65 -22.56 2.59 -8.11
N GLU A 66 -21.58 1.75 -7.77
CA GLU A 66 -20.25 1.78 -8.34
C GLU A 66 -19.78 0.35 -8.67
N CYS A 67 -19.22 0.17 -9.85
CA CYS A 67 -18.66 -1.11 -10.26
C CYS A 67 -17.22 -0.88 -10.70
N TRP A 68 -16.31 -1.77 -10.31
CA TRP A 68 -14.94 -1.65 -10.76
C TRP A 68 -14.28 -3.00 -10.96
N SER A 69 -13.35 -3.02 -11.87
CA SER A 69 -12.40 -4.11 -12.03
C SER A 69 -11.04 -3.69 -11.46
N VAL A 70 -10.34 -4.61 -10.81
CA VAL A 70 -9.06 -4.33 -10.15
C VAL A 70 -8.10 -5.51 -10.27
N ALA A 71 -6.81 -5.19 -10.47
CA ALA A 71 -5.71 -6.13 -10.35
C ALA A 71 -4.65 -5.59 -9.39
N THR A 72 -3.91 -6.50 -8.76
CA THR A 72 -2.69 -6.23 -8.01
C THR A 72 -1.47 -6.44 -8.89
N ALA A 73 -0.39 -5.70 -8.62
CA ALA A 73 0.87 -5.89 -9.34
C ALA A 73 1.42 -7.32 -9.13
N LYS A 74 1.93 -7.93 -10.21
CA LYS A 74 2.61 -9.23 -10.17
C LYS A 74 4.07 -9.10 -9.79
N GLU A 75 4.69 -8.01 -10.23
CA GLU A 75 6.07 -7.66 -9.91
C GLU A 75 6.17 -6.19 -9.55
N SER A 76 7.09 -5.88 -8.64
CA SER A 76 7.39 -4.51 -8.24
C SER A 76 8.89 -4.34 -8.06
N VAL A 77 9.47 -3.39 -8.77
CA VAL A 77 10.86 -3.00 -8.64
C VAL A 77 10.94 -1.56 -8.17
N ASN A 78 11.64 -1.34 -7.07
CA ASN A 78 11.85 0.01 -6.52
C ASN A 78 13.32 0.38 -6.70
N THR A 79 13.59 1.57 -7.25
CA THR A 79 14.95 2.06 -7.48
C THR A 79 15.13 3.45 -6.92
N ARG A 80 16.34 3.74 -6.41
CA ARG A 80 16.75 5.07 -6.00
C ARG A 80 18.21 5.28 -6.42
N ASP A 81 18.47 6.39 -7.09
CA ASP A 81 19.79 6.71 -7.64
C ASP A 81 20.39 5.55 -8.47
N GLY A 82 19.52 4.92 -9.29
CA GLY A 82 19.89 3.81 -10.16
C GLY A 82 20.11 2.46 -9.46
N ARG A 83 19.89 2.36 -8.14
CA ARG A 83 20.07 1.12 -7.37
C ARG A 83 18.72 0.58 -6.92
N VAL A 84 18.55 -0.74 -6.97
CA VAL A 84 17.39 -1.42 -6.40
C VAL A 84 17.39 -1.26 -4.88
N VAL A 85 16.26 -0.86 -4.32
CA VAL A 85 16.06 -0.64 -2.89
C VAL A 85 14.83 -1.39 -2.39
N ALA A 86 14.86 -1.82 -1.14
CA ALA A 86 13.67 -2.29 -0.46
C ALA A 86 12.77 -1.08 -0.11
N ALA A 87 11.46 -1.23 -0.31
CA ALA A 87 10.48 -0.23 0.07
C ALA A 87 9.22 -0.89 0.63
N THR A 88 8.75 -0.41 1.77
CA THR A 88 7.42 -0.77 2.29
C THR A 88 6.40 0.11 1.60
N ARG A 89 5.40 -0.50 0.99
CA ARG A 89 4.33 0.16 0.24
C ARG A 89 2.98 -0.34 0.73
N GLY A 90 1.94 0.45 0.54
CA GLY A 90 0.55 0.02 0.64
C GLY A 90 0.14 -0.88 -0.52
N GLN A 91 -1.15 -0.98 -0.77
CA GLN A 91 -1.67 -1.75 -1.90
C GLN A 91 -1.26 -1.11 -3.23
N ILE A 92 -0.88 -1.94 -4.20
CA ILE A 92 -0.47 -1.53 -5.54
C ILE A 92 -1.55 -2.03 -6.49
N LEU A 93 -2.42 -1.11 -6.94
CA LEU A 93 -3.64 -1.45 -7.65
C LEU A 93 -3.76 -0.68 -8.97
N LEU A 94 -4.16 -1.41 -10.02
CA LEU A 94 -4.63 -0.85 -11.28
C LEU A 94 -6.11 -1.16 -11.40
N MET A 95 -6.94 -0.13 -11.63
CA MET A 95 -8.39 -0.19 -11.52
C MET A 95 -9.08 0.46 -12.71
N VAL A 96 -10.29 0.00 -13.02
CA VAL A 96 -11.19 0.65 -13.98
C VAL A 96 -12.57 0.74 -13.36
N PHE A 97 -13.08 1.97 -13.24
CA PHE A 97 -14.32 2.30 -12.55
C PHE A 97 -15.46 2.65 -13.51
N TYR A 98 -16.67 2.26 -13.11
CA TYR A 98 -17.94 2.65 -13.66
C TYR A 98 -18.79 3.25 -12.54
N ARG A 99 -19.12 4.54 -12.65
CA ARG A 99 -19.93 5.30 -11.68
C ARG A 99 -21.00 6.07 -12.41
N PRO A 100 -22.20 5.51 -12.60
CA PRO A 100 -23.29 6.16 -13.35
C PRO A 100 -23.64 7.55 -12.81
N SER A 101 -23.68 7.72 -11.48
CA SER A 101 -23.97 8.98 -10.80
C SER A 101 -22.96 10.10 -11.07
N ALA A 102 -21.72 9.76 -11.44
CA ALA A 102 -20.63 10.69 -11.74
C ALA A 102 -20.28 10.74 -13.23
N ASP A 103 -21.08 10.11 -14.09
CA ASP A 103 -20.83 9.98 -15.54
C ASP A 103 -19.40 9.44 -15.83
N ALA A 104 -18.90 8.57 -14.96
CA ALA A 104 -17.63 7.87 -15.15
C ALA A 104 -17.89 6.50 -15.80
N LYS A 105 -17.39 6.33 -17.02
CA LYS A 105 -17.50 5.09 -17.80
C LYS A 105 -16.11 4.62 -18.21
N GLY A 106 -15.59 3.62 -17.51
CA GLY A 106 -14.27 3.09 -17.78
C GLY A 106 -13.12 3.98 -17.32
N GLN A 107 -13.29 4.71 -16.21
CA GLN A 107 -12.27 5.57 -15.65
C GLN A 107 -11.11 4.74 -15.10
N VAL A 108 -9.91 4.93 -15.63
CA VAL A 108 -8.69 4.26 -15.17
C VAL A 108 -8.13 4.97 -13.96
N ALA A 109 -7.71 4.21 -12.96
CA ALA A 109 -7.01 4.72 -11.77
C ALA A 109 -5.86 3.79 -11.38
N PHE A 110 -4.80 4.36 -10.87
CA PHE A 110 -3.65 3.64 -10.34
C PHE A 110 -3.28 4.17 -8.95
N THR A 111 -2.96 3.27 -8.03
CA THR A 111 -2.27 3.62 -6.79
C THR A 111 -0.99 2.80 -6.64
N GLY A 112 0.08 3.49 -6.32
CA GLY A 112 1.38 2.86 -6.04
C GLY A 112 1.55 2.45 -4.57
N GLY A 113 0.56 2.72 -3.71
CA GLY A 113 0.65 2.48 -2.26
C GLY A 113 1.62 3.45 -1.56
N TYR A 114 1.76 4.65 -2.09
CA TYR A 114 2.58 5.74 -1.52
C TYR A 114 2.15 7.09 -2.12
N PRO A 115 2.37 8.20 -1.41
CA PRO A 115 2.19 9.54 -1.98
C PRO A 115 3.18 9.80 -3.13
N PHE A 116 2.66 10.19 -4.29
CA PHE A 116 3.49 10.56 -5.44
C PHE A 116 4.25 11.87 -5.20
N ARG A 117 5.34 12.05 -5.94
CA ARG A 117 6.06 13.31 -5.95
C ARG A 117 5.17 14.40 -6.54
N SER A 118 5.06 15.55 -5.85
CA SER A 118 4.28 16.68 -6.35
C SER A 118 4.71 17.11 -7.75
N GLY A 119 3.75 17.26 -8.65
CA GLY A 119 3.98 17.64 -10.05
C GLY A 119 4.62 16.56 -10.92
N SER A 120 4.78 15.32 -10.41
CA SER A 120 5.17 14.18 -11.26
C SER A 120 3.95 13.55 -11.91
N THR A 121 4.19 12.77 -12.95
CA THR A 121 3.20 11.91 -13.60
C THR A 121 3.57 10.45 -13.42
N VAL A 122 2.62 9.57 -13.72
CA VAL A 122 2.82 8.13 -13.82
C VAL A 122 2.74 7.74 -15.29
N ASN A 123 3.70 6.94 -15.75
CA ASN A 123 3.69 6.39 -17.10
C ASN A 123 3.15 4.96 -17.08
N VAL A 124 2.23 4.66 -18.00
CA VAL A 124 1.71 3.31 -18.25
C VAL A 124 2.16 2.87 -19.63
N ASN A 125 2.97 1.83 -19.71
CA ASN A 125 3.41 1.23 -20.95
C ASN A 125 2.68 -0.09 -21.21
N ILE A 126 2.04 -0.19 -22.39
CA ILE A 126 1.34 -1.41 -22.83
C ILE A 126 1.83 -1.71 -24.26
N LYS A 127 2.58 -2.78 -24.43
CA LYS A 127 3.16 -3.16 -25.74
C LYS A 127 3.91 -2.04 -26.45
N GLY A 128 4.60 -1.17 -25.72
CA GLY A 128 5.33 -0.03 -26.27
C GLY A 128 4.49 1.23 -26.51
N SER A 129 3.18 1.20 -26.33
CA SER A 129 2.35 2.40 -26.26
C SER A 129 2.42 2.99 -24.86
N GLU A 130 2.72 4.28 -24.77
CA GLU A 130 2.87 5.00 -23.51
C GLU A 130 1.68 5.93 -23.27
N PHE A 131 1.21 5.95 -22.02
CA PHE A 131 0.13 6.78 -21.53
C PHE A 131 0.56 7.47 -20.26
N GLU A 132 0.15 8.72 -20.09
CA GLU A 132 0.47 9.53 -18.93
C GLU A 132 -0.75 9.69 -18.02
N LEU A 133 -0.53 9.53 -16.70
CA LEU A 133 -1.53 9.77 -15.66
C LEU A 133 -1.04 10.90 -14.76
N PHE A 134 -1.93 11.82 -14.42
CA PHE A 134 -1.68 12.88 -13.45
C PHE A 134 -1.83 12.37 -12.03
N THR A 135 -1.01 12.86 -11.13
CA THR A 135 -0.96 12.40 -9.73
C THR A 135 -1.59 13.40 -8.78
N GLU A 136 -2.37 12.86 -7.83
CA GLU A 136 -2.89 13.59 -6.67
C GLU A 136 -2.84 12.68 -5.44
N GLY A 137 -2.05 13.05 -4.43
CA GLY A 137 -1.84 12.21 -3.25
C GLY A 137 -1.23 10.86 -3.61
N GLU A 138 -1.95 9.79 -3.35
CA GLU A 138 -1.54 8.39 -3.63
C GLU A 138 -2.15 7.84 -4.92
N TRP A 139 -2.91 8.65 -5.66
CA TRP A 139 -3.64 8.23 -6.84
C TRP A 139 -3.12 8.88 -8.10
N ALA A 140 -3.35 8.22 -9.23
CA ALA A 140 -3.05 8.72 -10.55
C ALA A 140 -4.17 8.37 -11.54
N TRP A 141 -4.55 9.34 -12.40
CA TRP A 141 -5.61 9.22 -13.40
C TRP A 141 -5.22 9.84 -14.73
N PRO A 142 -5.78 9.36 -15.86
CA PRO A 142 -5.70 10.06 -17.14
C PRO A 142 -6.35 11.45 -17.08
N ALA A 143 -5.90 12.36 -17.95
CA ALA A 143 -6.41 13.73 -17.98
C ALA A 143 -7.85 13.84 -18.48
N THR A 144 -8.27 12.94 -19.37
CA THR A 144 -9.55 13.01 -20.04
C THR A 144 -10.21 11.64 -20.22
N LYS A 145 -11.55 11.61 -20.36
CA LYS A 145 -12.31 10.39 -20.70
C LYS A 145 -11.82 9.74 -22.00
N ALA A 146 -11.34 10.54 -22.96
CA ALA A 146 -10.78 10.02 -24.19
C ALA A 146 -9.47 9.25 -23.95
N ASP A 147 -8.66 9.68 -22.99
CA ASP A 147 -7.43 8.99 -22.62
C ASP A 147 -7.72 7.72 -21.83
N ASP A 148 -8.73 7.72 -20.94
CA ASP A 148 -9.26 6.51 -20.31
C ASP A 148 -9.60 5.46 -21.38
N SER A 149 -10.40 5.84 -22.39
CA SER A 149 -10.84 4.94 -23.45
C SER A 149 -9.67 4.37 -24.28
N LYS A 150 -8.62 5.18 -24.52
CA LYS A 150 -7.40 4.72 -25.21
C LYS A 150 -6.65 3.68 -24.37
N ILE A 151 -6.50 3.93 -23.06
CA ILE A 151 -5.82 3.01 -22.13
C ILE A 151 -6.60 1.71 -22.03
N VAL A 152 -7.91 1.75 -21.79
CA VAL A 152 -8.77 0.56 -21.73
C VAL A 152 -8.68 -0.25 -23.04
N THR A 153 -8.69 0.42 -24.20
CA THR A 153 -8.52 -0.23 -25.50
C THR A 153 -7.15 -0.91 -25.64
N ALA A 154 -6.09 -0.27 -25.18
CA ALA A 154 -4.75 -0.84 -25.19
C ALA A 154 -4.65 -2.05 -24.23
N MET A 155 -5.22 -1.93 -23.02
CA MET A 155 -5.27 -3.02 -22.04
C MET A 155 -6.03 -4.25 -22.56
N LYS A 156 -7.15 -4.07 -23.27
CA LYS A 156 -7.89 -5.18 -23.90
C LYS A 156 -7.05 -5.96 -24.95
N ARG A 157 -6.02 -5.35 -25.50
CA ARG A 157 -5.13 -5.93 -26.53
C ARG A 157 -3.75 -6.32 -25.99
N GLY A 158 -3.45 -5.97 -24.74
CA GLY A 158 -2.18 -6.21 -24.08
C GLY A 158 -2.16 -7.55 -23.35
N ALA A 159 -0.96 -8.05 -23.05
CA ALA A 159 -0.74 -9.15 -22.11
C ALA A 159 -0.33 -8.65 -20.74
N GLU A 160 0.33 -7.49 -20.70
CA GLU A 160 0.78 -6.84 -19.48
C GLU A 160 0.74 -5.30 -19.61
N ALA A 161 0.65 -4.63 -18.48
CA ALA A 161 0.83 -3.20 -18.33
C ALA A 161 1.96 -2.94 -17.34
N VAL A 162 2.93 -2.11 -17.74
CA VAL A 162 4.04 -1.70 -16.88
C VAL A 162 3.80 -0.26 -16.46
N VAL A 163 3.67 -0.03 -15.16
CA VAL A 163 3.36 1.27 -14.58
C VAL A 163 4.59 1.80 -13.84
N THR A 164 5.04 2.99 -14.21
CA THR A 164 6.22 3.64 -13.62
C THR A 164 5.83 4.95 -12.97
N GLY A 165 6.16 5.11 -11.69
CA GLY A 165 5.88 6.32 -10.92
C GLY A 165 7.06 6.72 -10.03
N ILE A 166 6.98 7.92 -9.44
CA ILE A 166 8.00 8.44 -8.53
C ILE A 166 7.33 8.84 -7.21
N SER A 167 7.80 8.26 -6.11
CA SER A 167 7.30 8.60 -4.78
C SER A 167 7.77 9.97 -4.31
N SER A 168 7.06 10.57 -3.36
CA SER A 168 7.46 11.84 -2.70
C SER A 168 8.87 11.77 -2.09
N ARG A 169 9.34 10.56 -1.75
CA ARG A 169 10.69 10.30 -1.23
C ARG A 169 11.75 10.10 -2.30
N GLY A 170 11.39 10.20 -3.59
CA GLY A 170 12.33 10.07 -4.71
C GLY A 170 12.64 8.64 -5.14
N THR A 171 11.86 7.67 -4.70
CA THR A 171 11.98 6.30 -5.19
C THR A 171 11.19 6.16 -6.48
N THR A 172 11.83 5.71 -7.55
CA THR A 172 11.16 5.29 -8.79
C THR A 172 10.66 3.87 -8.61
N THR A 173 9.39 3.64 -8.93
CA THR A 173 8.76 2.32 -8.87
C THR A 173 8.37 1.88 -10.26
N LYS A 174 8.52 0.60 -10.53
CA LYS A 174 8.09 -0.06 -11.75
C LYS A 174 7.26 -1.27 -11.36
N ASP A 175 5.96 -1.21 -11.65
CA ASP A 175 4.97 -2.21 -11.26
C ASP A 175 4.40 -2.87 -12.51
N THR A 176 4.47 -4.20 -12.59
CA THR A 176 3.97 -4.97 -13.73
C THR A 176 2.65 -5.65 -13.36
N PHE A 177 1.63 -5.39 -14.16
CA PHE A 177 0.30 -5.97 -14.04
C PHE A 177 0.03 -6.93 -15.20
N SER A 178 -0.50 -8.11 -14.88
CA SER A 178 -1.05 -9.01 -15.89
C SER A 178 -2.38 -8.47 -16.40
N LEU A 179 -2.59 -8.54 -17.70
CA LEU A 179 -3.86 -8.20 -18.35
C LEU A 179 -4.71 -9.45 -18.70
N LEU A 180 -4.30 -10.63 -18.19
CA LEU A 180 -5.09 -11.86 -18.35
C LEU A 180 -6.40 -11.74 -17.55
N GLY A 181 -7.51 -11.83 -18.27
CA GLY A 181 -8.86 -11.68 -17.71
C GLY A 181 -9.38 -10.24 -17.68
N PHE A 182 -8.55 -9.24 -18.04
CA PHE A 182 -8.95 -7.83 -18.02
C PHE A 182 -10.21 -7.55 -18.81
N THR A 183 -10.28 -7.99 -20.09
CA THR A 183 -11.45 -7.77 -20.94
C THR A 183 -12.73 -8.29 -20.32
N ALA A 184 -12.70 -9.53 -19.81
CA ALA A 184 -13.86 -10.13 -19.16
C ALA A 184 -14.24 -9.44 -17.84
N ALA A 185 -13.26 -8.89 -17.11
CA ALA A 185 -13.51 -8.18 -15.86
C ALA A 185 -14.12 -6.79 -16.10
N VAL A 186 -13.59 -6.05 -17.07
CA VAL A 186 -14.08 -4.69 -17.37
C VAL A 186 -15.48 -4.73 -17.98
N GLU A 187 -15.78 -5.71 -18.84
CA GLU A 187 -17.12 -5.90 -19.41
C GLU A 187 -18.14 -6.39 -18.38
N ASP A 188 -17.74 -7.23 -17.44
CA ASP A 188 -18.60 -7.64 -16.31
C ASP A 188 -18.91 -6.45 -15.39
N ALA A 189 -17.90 -5.61 -15.06
CA ALA A 189 -18.10 -4.41 -14.24
C ALA A 189 -19.02 -3.39 -14.94
N GLU A 190 -18.80 -3.14 -16.24
CA GLU A 190 -19.62 -2.24 -17.05
C GLU A 190 -21.09 -2.68 -17.07
N GLY A 191 -21.35 -3.95 -17.42
CA GLY A 191 -22.70 -4.48 -17.51
C GLY A 191 -23.48 -4.47 -16.18
N ARG A 192 -22.78 -4.57 -15.04
CA ARG A 192 -23.41 -4.46 -13.70
C ARG A 192 -23.83 -3.04 -13.34
N CYS A 193 -23.14 -2.04 -13.88
CA CYS A 193 -23.43 -0.63 -13.62
C CYS A 193 -24.32 0.05 -14.69
N GLU A 194 -24.61 -0.63 -15.81
CA GLU A 194 -25.51 -0.15 -16.86
C GLU A 194 -26.95 -0.66 -16.72
N GLY A 195 -27.18 -1.60 -15.74
CA GLY A 195 -28.47 -2.26 -15.49
C GLY A 195 -29.44 -1.49 -14.63
#